data_d0f37afdf9213608d84d494b5fc25aea
#
_entry.id   d0f37afdf9213608d84d494b5fc25aea
#
_cell.length_a   1.000
_cell.length_b   1.000
_cell.length_c   1.000
_cell.angle_alpha   90.00
_cell.angle_beta   90.00
_cell.angle_gamma   90.00
#
_symmetry.space_group_name_H-M   'P 1'
#
loop_
_entity.id
_entity.type
_entity.pdbx_description
1 polymer ?
#
loop_
_entity_poly.entity_id
_entity_poly.type
_entity_poly.pdbx_seq_one_letter_code
_entity_poly.pdbx_strand_id
1 'polypeptide(L)'
;MMREQISYAMRNHDATQALIYFNPPSALKDWSFLAIELMVLAGFLLALVHAIGFYRKQGSPSALLTLLGCFLYGLLCDITSYYTVENFWHGEFSVMFLYNRLPLYIALLYPAFIYHVYMTIRRFDFPPLIEAVSVGFFGGLAYLIFDNLGPMCEWWVWDVNSPTTLPYLNN
;
A
#
# COMPACT_ATOMS: atom_id res chain seq x y z
N MET A 1 15.17 -21.37 1.03
CA MET A 1 15.30 -21.67 2.47
C MET A 1 14.97 -20.46 3.37
N MET A 2 15.68 -19.31 3.29
CA MET A 2 15.38 -18.13 4.13
C MET A 2 14.00 -17.50 3.83
N ARG A 3 13.64 -17.33 2.55
CA ARG A 3 12.29 -16.84 2.14
C ARG A 3 11.16 -17.77 2.56
N GLU A 4 11.36 -19.10 2.52
CA GLU A 4 10.37 -20.08 2.99
C GLU A 4 10.19 -20.01 4.51
N GLN A 5 11.27 -19.78 5.27
CA GLN A 5 11.20 -19.63 6.72
C GLN A 5 10.48 -18.34 7.11
N ILE A 6 10.74 -17.23 6.40
CA ILE A 6 10.05 -15.95 6.62
C ILE A 6 8.56 -16.08 6.26
N SER A 7 8.24 -16.68 5.11
CA SER A 7 6.86 -16.98 4.72
C SER A 7 6.14 -17.84 5.74
N TYR A 8 6.81 -18.86 6.28
CA TYR A 8 6.25 -19.73 7.32
C TYR A 8 6.03 -19.00 8.65
N ALA A 9 6.99 -18.22 9.08
CA ALA A 9 6.88 -17.41 10.30
C ALA A 9 5.77 -16.36 10.19
N MET A 10 5.60 -15.76 9.01
CA MET A 10 4.54 -14.79 8.75
C MET A 10 3.14 -15.42 8.64
N ARG A 11 3.01 -16.69 8.24
CA ARG A 11 1.71 -17.40 8.17
C ARG A 11 1.19 -17.81 9.55
N ASN A 12 2.10 -18.13 10.47
CA ASN A 12 1.75 -18.59 11.83
C ASN A 12 1.50 -17.42 12.78
N HIS A 13 0.90 -16.33 12.30
CA HIS A 13 0.45 -15.24 13.17
C HIS A 13 -0.57 -15.79 14.17
N ASP A 14 -0.11 -15.87 15.40
CA ASP A 14 -0.88 -16.35 16.51
C ASP A 14 -2.14 -15.48 16.67
N ALA A 15 -3.30 -16.10 16.71
CA ALA A 15 -4.58 -15.41 16.96
C ALA A 15 -4.61 -14.68 18.34
N THR A 16 -3.53 -14.79 19.12
CA THR A 16 -3.32 -14.08 20.39
C THR A 16 -2.83 -12.65 20.21
N GLN A 17 -2.48 -12.21 18.99
CA GLN A 17 -2.01 -10.85 18.75
C GLN A 17 -3.16 -9.83 18.81
N ALA A 18 -2.86 -8.62 19.25
CA ALA A 18 -3.83 -7.54 19.30
C ALA A 18 -4.29 -7.12 17.89
N LEU A 19 -5.52 -6.59 17.77
CA LEU A 19 -6.05 -6.03 16.52
C LEU A 19 -5.16 -4.91 15.96
N ILE A 20 -4.51 -4.15 16.85
CA ILE A 20 -3.54 -3.10 16.52
C ILE A 20 -2.28 -3.40 17.34
N TYR A 21 -1.15 -3.41 16.68
CA TYR A 21 0.14 -3.68 17.26
C TYR A 21 1.15 -2.57 16.92
N PHE A 22 1.99 -2.21 17.88
CA PHE A 22 3.02 -1.18 17.70
C PHE A 22 4.40 -1.77 17.93
N ASN A 23 5.25 -1.69 16.92
CA ASN A 23 6.66 -2.04 17.00
C ASN A 23 7.52 -0.78 17.20
N PRO A 24 8.44 -0.75 18.16
CA PRO A 24 9.40 0.33 18.25
C PRO A 24 10.34 0.31 17.04
N PRO A 25 10.87 1.44 16.57
CA PRO A 25 11.79 1.50 15.43
C PRO A 25 13.02 0.59 15.56
N SER A 26 13.44 0.32 16.79
CA SER A 26 14.56 -0.60 17.08
C SER A 26 14.24 -2.08 16.85
N ALA A 27 12.97 -2.45 16.75
CA ALA A 27 12.52 -3.81 16.46
C ALA A 27 12.31 -4.07 14.96
N LEU A 28 12.34 -3.02 14.12
CA LEU A 28 12.23 -3.17 12.67
C LEU A 28 13.46 -3.91 12.11
N LYS A 29 13.24 -4.69 11.07
CA LYS A 29 14.28 -5.52 10.47
C LYS A 29 15.51 -4.71 10.07
N ASP A 30 15.30 -3.57 9.40
CA ASP A 30 16.34 -2.63 9.00
C ASP A 30 15.75 -1.23 8.76
N TRP A 31 16.60 -0.26 8.44
CA TRP A 31 16.23 1.13 8.23
C TRP A 31 15.27 1.36 7.05
N SER A 32 15.25 0.45 6.05
CA SER A 32 14.40 0.60 4.87
C SER A 32 12.91 0.51 5.21
N PHE A 33 12.57 -0.24 6.26
CA PHE A 33 11.21 -0.33 6.79
C PHE A 33 10.72 1.04 7.29
N LEU A 34 11.53 1.72 8.08
CA LEU A 34 11.19 3.06 8.57
C LEU A 34 11.17 4.08 7.42
N ALA A 35 12.11 3.97 6.47
CA ALA A 35 12.20 4.89 5.34
C ALA A 35 10.95 4.84 4.47
N ILE A 36 10.44 3.65 4.13
CA ILE A 36 9.20 3.51 3.32
C ILE A 36 7.99 4.02 4.09
N GLU A 37 7.86 3.74 5.39
CA GLU A 37 6.77 4.25 6.22
C GLU A 37 6.75 5.78 6.21
N LEU A 38 7.89 6.42 6.44
CA LEU A 38 7.99 7.88 6.46
C LEU A 38 7.73 8.50 5.08
N MET A 39 8.19 7.86 4.01
CA MET A 39 7.96 8.31 2.64
C MET A 39 6.46 8.27 2.28
N VAL A 40 5.80 7.17 2.58
CA VAL A 40 4.37 7.01 2.31
C VAL A 40 3.53 7.94 3.20
N LEU A 41 3.89 8.08 4.47
CA LEU A 41 3.24 9.02 5.38
C LEU A 41 3.36 10.46 4.86
N ALA A 42 4.55 10.87 4.43
CA ALA A 42 4.75 12.19 3.84
C ALA A 42 3.91 12.40 2.58
N GLY A 43 3.86 11.40 1.67
CA GLY A 43 3.02 11.42 0.48
C GLY A 43 1.54 11.56 0.80
N PHE A 44 1.06 10.80 1.79
CA PHE A 44 -0.33 10.91 2.27
C PHE A 44 -0.64 12.28 2.87
N LEU A 45 0.26 12.82 3.73
CA LEU A 45 0.08 14.15 4.32
C LEU A 45 0.03 15.24 3.27
N LEU A 46 0.88 15.16 2.24
CA LEU A 46 0.84 16.09 1.10
C LEU A 46 -0.50 15.98 0.33
N ALA A 47 -1.00 14.77 0.10
CA ALA A 47 -2.30 14.55 -0.52
C ALA A 47 -3.43 15.16 0.33
N LEU A 48 -3.40 14.96 1.64
CA LEU A 48 -4.39 15.51 2.57
C LEU A 48 -4.37 17.04 2.60
N VAL A 49 -3.18 17.64 2.70
CA VAL A 49 -3.02 19.12 2.66
C VAL A 49 -3.53 19.68 1.34
N HIS A 50 -3.21 19.02 0.21
CA HIS A 50 -3.72 19.42 -1.11
C HIS A 50 -5.25 19.32 -1.17
N ALA A 51 -5.84 18.22 -0.72
CA ALA A 51 -7.30 18.02 -0.74
C ALA A 51 -8.04 19.03 0.13
N ILE A 52 -7.53 19.34 1.34
CA ILE A 52 -8.07 20.38 2.22
C ILE A 52 -7.93 21.77 1.57
N GLY A 53 -6.76 22.06 1.00
CA GLY A 53 -6.51 23.32 0.28
C GLY A 53 -7.45 23.51 -0.90
N PHE A 54 -7.70 22.45 -1.66
CA PHE A 54 -8.66 22.45 -2.77
C PHE A 54 -10.08 22.72 -2.27
N TYR A 55 -10.52 22.05 -1.22
CA TYR A 55 -11.82 22.29 -0.61
C TYR A 55 -11.99 23.73 -0.14
N ARG A 56 -10.99 24.29 0.56
CA ARG A 56 -11.02 25.69 1.02
C ARG A 56 -11.09 26.72 -0.12
N LYS A 57 -10.43 26.44 -1.25
CA LYS A 57 -10.39 27.39 -2.37
C LYS A 57 -11.61 27.30 -3.28
N GLN A 58 -12.16 26.11 -3.48
CA GLN A 58 -13.20 25.88 -4.49
C GLN A 58 -14.57 25.54 -3.86
N GLY A 59 -14.64 25.32 -2.56
CA GLY A 59 -15.88 24.91 -1.87
C GLY A 59 -16.35 23.49 -2.24
N SER A 60 -15.58 22.75 -3.08
CA SER A 60 -15.96 21.43 -3.58
C SER A 60 -15.27 20.34 -2.79
N PRO A 61 -16.01 19.35 -2.24
CA PRO A 61 -15.43 18.23 -1.50
C PRO A 61 -14.80 17.17 -2.42
N SER A 62 -14.78 17.36 -3.74
CA SER A 62 -14.37 16.33 -4.71
C SER A 62 -12.99 15.75 -4.43
N ALA A 63 -12.00 16.59 -4.10
CA ALA A 63 -10.65 16.12 -3.80
C ALA A 63 -10.58 15.30 -2.49
N LEU A 64 -11.34 15.67 -1.46
CA LEU A 64 -11.45 14.89 -0.22
C LEU A 64 -12.15 13.56 -0.46
N LEU A 65 -13.21 13.54 -1.26
CA LEU A 65 -13.92 12.31 -1.63
C LEU A 65 -13.04 11.39 -2.48
N THR A 66 -12.22 11.94 -3.39
CA THR A 66 -11.24 11.17 -4.14
C THR A 66 -10.20 10.55 -3.21
N LEU A 67 -9.65 11.33 -2.26
CA LEU A 67 -8.68 10.82 -1.29
C LEU A 67 -9.27 9.69 -0.44
N LEU A 68 -10.50 9.86 0.04
CA LEU A 68 -11.22 8.82 0.78
C LEU A 68 -11.49 7.59 -0.10
N GLY A 69 -11.88 7.78 -1.35
CA GLY A 69 -12.08 6.70 -2.31
C GLY A 69 -10.83 5.88 -2.55
N CYS A 70 -9.68 6.54 -2.74
CA CYS A 70 -8.38 5.86 -2.86
C CYS A 70 -8.04 5.04 -1.59
N PHE A 71 -8.28 5.60 -0.41
CA PHE A 71 -8.05 4.92 0.85
C PHE A 71 -8.92 3.66 0.99
N LEU A 72 -10.23 3.79 0.78
CA LEU A 72 -11.16 2.67 0.87
C LEU A 72 -10.90 1.60 -0.19
N TYR A 73 -10.56 2.01 -1.41
CA TYR A 73 -10.19 1.09 -2.49
C TYR A 73 -8.96 0.25 -2.09
N GLY A 74 -7.90 0.89 -1.58
CA GLY A 74 -6.70 0.19 -1.14
C GLY A 74 -7.00 -0.82 -0.03
N LEU A 75 -7.73 -0.40 1.01
CA LEU A 75 -8.12 -1.29 2.10
C LEU A 75 -8.92 -2.50 1.61
N LEU A 76 -9.88 -2.29 0.70
CA LEU A 76 -10.68 -3.39 0.15
C LEU A 76 -9.82 -4.36 -0.64
N CYS A 77 -8.90 -3.88 -1.48
CA CYS A 77 -7.98 -4.72 -2.23
C CYS A 77 -7.11 -5.57 -1.30
N ASP A 78 -6.49 -4.96 -0.31
CA ASP A 78 -5.56 -5.66 0.59
C ASP A 78 -6.30 -6.66 1.49
N ILE A 79 -7.41 -6.26 2.12
CA ILE A 79 -8.21 -7.15 2.97
C ILE A 79 -8.71 -8.35 2.15
N THR A 80 -9.21 -8.11 0.94
CA THR A 80 -9.63 -9.19 0.05
C THR A 80 -8.47 -10.12 -0.28
N SER A 81 -7.31 -9.57 -0.65
CA SER A 81 -6.12 -10.36 -0.97
C SER A 81 -5.64 -11.20 0.22
N TYR A 82 -5.66 -10.65 1.44
CA TYR A 82 -5.22 -11.38 2.63
C TYR A 82 -6.09 -12.57 3.01
N TYR A 83 -7.40 -12.48 2.79
CA TYR A 83 -8.36 -13.50 3.25
C TYR A 83 -8.93 -14.38 2.15
N THR A 84 -8.74 -14.03 0.86
CA THR A 84 -9.26 -14.83 -0.25
C THR A 84 -8.18 -15.40 -1.13
N VAL A 85 -7.08 -14.68 -1.34
CA VAL A 85 -5.99 -15.11 -2.23
C VAL A 85 -4.85 -15.72 -1.45
N GLU A 86 -4.52 -15.14 -0.28
CA GLU A 86 -3.49 -15.62 0.66
C GLU A 86 -2.14 -15.91 0.01
N ASN A 87 -1.73 -15.08 -0.95
CA ASN A 87 -0.51 -15.33 -1.72
C ASN A 87 0.69 -14.46 -1.33
N PHE A 88 0.53 -13.55 -0.36
CA PHE A 88 1.64 -12.72 0.14
C PHE A 88 1.46 -12.31 1.61
N TRP A 89 2.57 -11.95 2.23
CA TRP A 89 2.64 -11.49 3.63
C TRP A 89 3.56 -10.30 3.73
N HIS A 90 3.17 -9.32 4.52
CA HIS A 90 4.03 -8.19 4.85
C HIS A 90 4.99 -8.53 5.98
N GLY A 91 6.15 -7.86 6.00
CA GLY A 91 7.03 -7.81 7.15
C GLY A 91 6.42 -7.03 8.31
N GLU A 92 7.06 -7.08 9.47
CA GLU A 92 6.63 -6.34 10.65
C GLU A 92 7.08 -4.88 10.56
N PHE A 93 6.11 -3.97 10.58
CA PHE A 93 6.28 -2.52 10.51
C PHE A 93 5.95 -1.84 11.85
N SER A 94 6.17 -0.51 11.93
CA SER A 94 5.97 0.22 13.18
C SER A 94 4.53 0.17 13.69
N VAL A 95 3.55 0.20 12.78
CA VAL A 95 2.13 0.11 13.11
C VAL A 95 1.49 -0.96 12.24
N MET A 96 0.95 -1.97 12.89
CA MET A 96 0.30 -3.11 12.24
C MET A 96 -1.15 -3.23 12.70
N PHE A 97 -2.02 -3.53 11.74
CA PHE A 97 -3.44 -3.82 11.95
C PHE A 97 -3.78 -5.26 11.61
N LEU A 98 -5.00 -5.66 11.94
CA LEU A 98 -5.58 -6.96 11.58
C LEU A 98 -4.68 -8.12 12.01
N TYR A 99 -4.33 -8.15 13.31
CA TYR A 99 -3.52 -9.25 13.87
C TYR A 99 -2.15 -9.38 13.16
N ASN A 100 -1.47 -8.23 13.02
CA ASN A 100 -0.14 -8.14 12.38
C ASN A 100 -0.13 -8.47 10.87
N ARG A 101 -1.26 -8.29 10.15
CA ARG A 101 -1.36 -8.58 8.71
C ARG A 101 -1.22 -7.34 7.84
N LEU A 102 -1.77 -6.19 8.28
CA LEU A 102 -1.85 -4.97 7.50
C LEU A 102 -0.99 -3.86 8.10
N PRO A 103 0.16 -3.53 7.51
CA PRO A 103 0.94 -2.36 7.92
C PRO A 103 0.19 -1.05 7.63
N LEU A 104 0.35 -0.06 8.51
CA LEU A 104 -0.25 1.27 8.30
C LEU A 104 0.18 1.89 6.97
N TYR A 105 1.47 1.75 6.60
CA TYR A 105 1.96 2.35 5.36
C TYR A 105 1.24 1.80 4.12
N ILE A 106 0.83 0.53 4.11
CA ILE A 106 0.04 -0.05 3.02
C ILE A 106 -1.33 0.62 2.91
N ALA A 107 -2.03 0.82 4.04
CA ALA A 107 -3.31 1.52 4.04
C ALA A 107 -3.18 2.96 3.49
N LEU A 108 -2.04 3.61 3.72
CA LEU A 108 -1.76 4.97 3.26
C LEU A 108 -1.14 5.03 1.85
N LEU A 109 -0.62 3.92 1.33
CA LEU A 109 0.08 3.85 0.05
C LEU A 109 -0.84 4.26 -1.12
N TYR A 110 -2.05 3.70 -1.18
CA TYR A 110 -3.02 3.98 -2.23
C TYR A 110 -3.42 5.46 -2.27
N PRO A 111 -3.85 6.08 -1.17
CA PRO A 111 -4.13 7.52 -1.20
C PRO A 111 -2.86 8.36 -1.44
N ALA A 112 -1.68 7.93 -0.99
CA ALA A 112 -0.45 8.65 -1.26
C ALA A 112 -0.08 8.66 -2.75
N PHE A 113 -0.32 7.57 -3.49
CA PHE A 113 0.09 7.44 -4.89
C PHE A 113 -1.04 7.73 -5.87
N ILE A 114 -2.15 7.00 -5.77
CA ILE A 114 -3.24 7.09 -6.76
C ILE A 114 -3.88 8.47 -6.74
N TYR A 115 -4.03 9.07 -5.57
CA TYR A 115 -4.55 10.43 -5.47
C TYR A 115 -3.68 11.43 -6.24
N HIS A 116 -2.36 11.38 -6.09
CA HIS A 116 -1.45 12.30 -6.79
C HIS A 116 -1.46 12.05 -8.30
N VAL A 117 -1.47 10.80 -8.74
CA VAL A 117 -1.61 10.44 -10.15
C VAL A 117 -2.92 10.99 -10.70
N TYR A 118 -4.04 10.72 -10.04
CA TYR A 118 -5.35 11.20 -10.46
C TYR A 118 -5.39 12.73 -10.56
N MET A 119 -4.98 13.45 -9.51
CA MET A 119 -5.00 14.91 -9.48
C MET A 119 -4.05 15.55 -10.51
N THR A 120 -3.02 14.83 -10.92
CA THR A 120 -2.10 15.26 -11.99
C THR A 120 -2.74 15.06 -13.37
N ILE A 121 -3.27 13.85 -13.63
CA ILE A 121 -3.90 13.52 -14.91
C ILE A 121 -5.12 14.40 -15.18
N ARG A 122 -5.93 14.67 -14.16
CA ARG A 122 -7.10 15.55 -14.26
C ARG A 122 -6.78 16.95 -14.79
N ARG A 123 -5.55 17.44 -14.66
CA ARG A 123 -5.13 18.76 -15.17
C ARG A 123 -5.06 18.82 -16.69
N PHE A 124 -5.02 17.68 -17.37
CA PHE A 124 -4.98 17.61 -18.84
C PHE A 124 -6.37 17.66 -19.48
N ASP A 125 -7.44 17.65 -18.67
CA ASP A 125 -8.83 17.74 -19.12
C ASP A 125 -9.18 16.70 -20.20
N PHE A 126 -8.70 15.48 -20.04
CA PHE A 126 -8.98 14.39 -20.94
C PHE A 126 -10.47 13.95 -20.88
N PRO A 127 -11.02 13.41 -21.98
CA PRO A 127 -12.29 12.69 -21.90
C PRO A 127 -12.28 11.61 -20.82
N PRO A 128 -13.41 11.33 -20.13
CA PRO A 128 -13.43 10.46 -18.94
C PRO A 128 -12.80 9.08 -19.13
N LEU A 129 -12.96 8.47 -20.30
CA LEU A 129 -12.35 7.16 -20.58
C LEU A 129 -10.81 7.26 -20.66
N ILE A 130 -10.31 8.30 -21.35
CA ILE A 130 -8.86 8.52 -21.47
C ILE A 130 -8.26 8.89 -20.11
N GLU A 131 -8.96 9.71 -19.32
CA GLU A 131 -8.57 10.04 -17.95
C GLU A 131 -8.43 8.76 -17.11
N ALA A 132 -9.45 7.89 -17.10
CA ALA A 132 -9.43 6.65 -16.35
C ALA A 132 -8.29 5.70 -16.77
N VAL A 133 -8.09 5.51 -18.10
CA VAL A 133 -7.01 4.70 -18.65
C VAL A 133 -5.65 5.28 -18.27
N SER A 134 -5.49 6.60 -18.37
CA SER A 134 -4.23 7.27 -18.00
C SER A 134 -3.92 7.11 -16.51
N VAL A 135 -4.90 7.28 -15.63
CA VAL A 135 -4.74 7.06 -14.19
C VAL A 135 -4.34 5.63 -13.90
N GLY A 136 -5.01 4.65 -14.52
CA GLY A 136 -4.66 3.22 -14.37
C GLY A 136 -3.25 2.92 -14.86
N PHE A 137 -2.86 3.45 -16.02
CA PHE A 137 -1.53 3.23 -16.59
C PHE A 137 -0.41 3.82 -15.72
N PHE A 138 -0.50 5.11 -15.36
CA PHE A 138 0.52 5.76 -14.53
C PHE A 138 0.51 5.27 -13.09
N GLY A 139 -0.66 4.93 -12.54
CA GLY A 139 -0.78 4.26 -11.26
C GLY A 139 -0.08 2.90 -11.28
N GLY A 140 -0.33 2.09 -12.30
CA GLY A 140 0.33 0.79 -12.48
C GLY A 140 1.85 0.89 -12.62
N LEU A 141 2.36 1.90 -13.37
CA LEU A 141 3.80 2.13 -13.46
C LEU A 141 4.43 2.48 -12.12
N ALA A 142 3.76 3.31 -11.30
CA ALA A 142 4.23 3.63 -9.96
C ALA A 142 4.27 2.38 -9.06
N TYR A 143 3.21 1.55 -9.12
CA TYR A 143 3.16 0.28 -8.38
C TYR A 143 4.21 -0.72 -8.82
N LEU A 144 4.54 -0.79 -10.12
CA LEU A 144 5.55 -1.71 -10.63
C LEU A 144 6.91 -1.53 -9.92
N ILE A 145 7.28 -0.30 -9.58
CA ILE A 145 8.49 -0.01 -8.82
C ILE A 145 8.39 -0.65 -7.42
N PHE A 146 7.27 -0.47 -6.75
CA PHE A 146 7.03 -1.04 -5.43
C PHE A 146 7.01 -2.56 -5.46
N ASP A 147 6.33 -3.17 -6.44
CA ASP A 147 6.22 -4.62 -6.58
C ASP A 147 7.58 -5.30 -6.82
N ASN A 148 8.54 -4.57 -7.36
CA ASN A 148 9.91 -5.07 -7.49
C ASN A 148 10.76 -4.80 -6.24
N LEU A 149 10.70 -3.60 -5.67
CA LEU A 149 11.52 -3.23 -4.51
C LEU A 149 11.06 -3.94 -3.23
N GLY A 150 9.75 -4.08 -3.02
CA GLY A 150 9.21 -4.63 -1.79
C GLY A 150 9.73 -6.02 -1.44
N PRO A 151 9.66 -7.01 -2.36
CA PRO A 151 10.24 -8.33 -2.13
C PRO A 151 11.77 -8.32 -2.00
N MET A 152 12.48 -7.41 -2.71
CA MET A 152 13.94 -7.27 -2.58
C MET A 152 14.36 -6.74 -1.21
N CYS A 153 13.57 -5.81 -0.66
CA CYS A 153 13.77 -5.26 0.68
C CYS A 153 13.09 -6.10 1.77
N GLU A 154 12.40 -7.17 1.38
CA GLU A 154 11.61 -8.02 2.25
C GLU A 154 10.50 -7.27 3.03
N TRP A 155 9.99 -6.15 2.47
CA TRP A 155 8.82 -5.47 3.01
C TRP A 155 7.57 -6.34 2.93
N TRP A 156 7.53 -7.24 1.93
CA TRP A 156 6.61 -8.37 1.85
C TRP A 156 7.27 -9.52 1.09
N VAL A 157 6.67 -10.69 1.20
CA VAL A 157 7.09 -11.89 0.49
C VAL A 157 5.89 -12.56 -0.18
N TRP A 158 6.13 -13.08 -1.39
CA TRP A 158 5.14 -13.87 -2.12
C TRP A 158 5.20 -15.35 -1.70
N ASP A 159 4.04 -16.00 -1.61
CA ASP A 159 4.01 -17.44 -1.45
C ASP A 159 4.35 -18.14 -2.77
N VAL A 160 5.54 -18.69 -2.82
CA VAL A 160 6.05 -19.41 -4.01
C VAL A 160 5.23 -20.65 -4.37
N ASN A 161 4.47 -21.19 -3.42
CA ASN A 161 3.65 -22.38 -3.62
C ASN A 161 2.20 -22.04 -4.00
N SER A 162 1.82 -20.76 -3.95
CA SER A 162 0.49 -20.35 -4.36
C SER A 162 0.33 -20.41 -5.88
N PRO A 163 -0.74 -21.03 -6.39
CA PRO A 163 -1.00 -21.07 -7.83
C PRO A 163 -1.29 -19.69 -8.43
N THR A 164 -1.55 -18.69 -7.58
CA THR A 164 -1.82 -17.31 -7.98
C THR A 164 -0.55 -16.46 -8.05
N THR A 165 0.58 -16.95 -7.54
CA THR A 165 1.86 -16.26 -7.60
C THR A 165 2.52 -16.48 -8.95
N LEU A 166 2.82 -15.37 -9.64
CA LEU A 166 3.47 -15.46 -10.96
C LEU A 166 4.94 -15.89 -10.83
N PRO A 167 5.43 -16.79 -11.69
CA PRO A 167 6.78 -17.36 -11.57
C PRO A 167 7.92 -16.33 -11.53
N TYR A 168 7.77 -15.19 -12.21
CA TYR A 168 8.81 -14.16 -12.27
C TYR A 168 8.92 -13.30 -10.98
N LEU A 169 7.95 -13.39 -10.08
CA LEU A 169 8.01 -12.72 -8.77
C LEU A 169 8.88 -13.48 -7.76
N ASN A 170 9.37 -14.65 -8.13
CA ASN A 170 10.09 -15.56 -7.25
C ASN A 170 11.61 -15.60 -7.49
N ASN A 171 12.14 -14.77 -8.39
CA ASN A 171 13.57 -14.74 -8.75
C ASN A 171 14.34 -13.67 -7.96
#